data_1a9bb060a0207e7ad2fb6044cef8c9e3
#
_entry.id   1a9bb060a0207e7ad2fb6044cef8c9e3
#
_cell.length_a   1.000
_cell.length_b   1.000
_cell.length_c   1.000
_cell.angle_alpha   90.00
_cell.angle_beta   90.00
_cell.angle_gamma   90.00
#
_symmetry.space_group_name_H-M   'P 1'
#
loop_
_entity.id
_entity.type
_entity.pdbx_description
1 polymer ?
#
loop_
_entity_poly.entity_id
_entity_poly.type
_entity_poly.pdbx_seq_one_letter_code
_entity_poly.pdbx_strand_id
1 'polypeptide(L)'
;MIGAGIAGATIANELLARGQSVCIVDAANSPASACSSHAYAIAHPHIGRGSPRLLRLTRIAFLMAEARWGKQWNQHGIFQPTKKDKAFDREELQKHLQALDLDNNMARPLDAGEARILLGVEQSGVWLPRGASLSLAKAANDLLQKHKRLTCFWSVHISRLEAN
;
A
#
# COMPACT_ATOMS: atom_id res chain seq x y z
N MET A 1 19.15 -0.02 11.51
CA MET A 1 17.80 -0.47 11.12
C MET A 1 17.91 -1.82 10.46
N ILE A 2 17.01 -2.76 10.73
CA ILE A 2 17.02 -4.10 10.16
C ILE A 2 15.92 -4.19 9.10
N GLY A 3 16.32 -4.61 7.90
CA GLY A 3 15.45 -4.77 6.74
C GLY A 3 15.40 -3.57 5.80
N ALA A 4 15.61 -3.82 4.52
CA ALA A 4 15.60 -2.85 3.41
C ALA A 4 14.39 -3.04 2.47
N GLY A 5 13.31 -3.62 2.96
CA GLY A 5 12.01 -3.60 2.26
C GLY A 5 11.40 -2.20 2.23
N ILE A 6 10.23 -2.05 1.62
CA ILE A 6 9.59 -0.73 1.45
C ILE A 6 9.41 0.03 2.78
N ALA A 7 9.08 -0.66 3.87
CA ALA A 7 8.93 -0.04 5.20
C ALA A 7 10.28 0.53 5.70
N GLY A 8 11.33 -0.30 5.69
CA GLY A 8 12.67 0.13 6.08
C GLY A 8 13.20 1.25 5.21
N ALA A 9 13.05 1.14 3.88
CA ALA A 9 13.46 2.18 2.94
C ALA A 9 12.75 3.52 3.21
N THR A 10 11.45 3.49 3.52
CA THR A 10 10.67 4.69 3.83
C THR A 10 11.16 5.36 5.11
N ILE A 11 11.35 4.59 6.20
CA ILE A 11 11.85 5.10 7.47
C ILE A 11 13.27 5.67 7.31
N ALA A 12 14.15 4.94 6.61
CA ALA A 12 15.51 5.42 6.34
C ALA A 12 15.51 6.76 5.61
N ASN A 13 14.71 6.88 4.56
CA ASN A 13 14.62 8.12 3.80
C ASN A 13 14.11 9.29 4.66
N GLU A 14 13.13 9.08 5.53
CA GLU A 14 12.64 10.11 6.45
C GLU A 14 13.70 10.53 7.49
N LEU A 15 14.47 9.58 8.02
CA LEU A 15 15.58 9.89 8.95
C LEU A 15 16.70 10.66 8.25
N LEU A 16 17.06 10.27 7.03
CA LEU A 16 18.04 10.97 6.20
C LEU A 16 17.59 12.41 5.88
N ALA A 17 16.33 12.61 5.54
CA ALA A 17 15.75 13.93 5.29
C ALA A 17 15.80 14.84 6.53
N ARG A 18 15.74 14.25 7.73
CA ARG A 18 15.93 14.95 9.03
C ARG A 18 17.38 15.11 9.43
N GLY A 19 18.33 14.82 8.54
CA GLY A 19 19.75 14.98 8.79
C GLY A 19 20.40 13.89 9.64
N GLN A 20 19.71 12.80 9.92
CA GLN A 20 20.25 11.67 10.68
C GLN A 20 21.16 10.80 9.80
N SER A 21 22.15 10.15 10.42
CA SER A 21 22.92 9.09 9.79
C SER A 21 22.19 7.76 9.96
N VAL A 22 22.06 6.99 8.91
CA VAL A 22 21.31 5.73 8.90
C VAL A 22 22.19 4.57 8.47
N CYS A 23 22.15 3.51 9.27
CA CYS A 23 22.71 2.22 8.93
C CYS A 23 21.59 1.22 8.69
N ILE A 24 21.57 0.57 7.54
CA ILE A 24 20.66 -0.52 7.19
C ILE A 24 21.45 -1.82 7.13
N VAL A 25 20.87 -2.88 7.71
CA VAL A 25 21.37 -4.25 7.62
C VAL A 25 20.27 -5.11 7.05
N ASP A 26 20.57 -5.89 6.02
CA ASP A 26 19.62 -6.82 5.40
C ASP A 26 20.29 -8.17 5.12
N ALA A 27 19.53 -9.25 5.33
CA ALA A 27 19.97 -10.62 5.04
C ALA A 27 20.09 -10.89 3.53
N ALA A 28 19.37 -10.14 2.71
CA ALA A 28 19.45 -10.21 1.26
C ALA A 28 20.64 -9.41 0.72
N ASN A 29 21.01 -9.67 -0.52
CA ASN A 29 22.11 -9.00 -1.21
C ASN A 29 21.74 -7.63 -1.84
N SER A 30 20.46 -7.26 -1.77
CA SER A 30 19.93 -6.01 -2.34
C SER A 30 18.63 -5.59 -1.64
N PRO A 31 18.22 -4.31 -1.74
CA PRO A 31 16.96 -3.87 -1.17
C PRO A 31 15.75 -4.52 -1.86
N ALA A 32 14.65 -4.59 -1.14
CA ALA A 32 13.36 -5.09 -1.61
C ALA A 32 13.39 -6.53 -2.16
N SER A 33 14.22 -7.40 -1.61
CA SER A 33 14.42 -8.77 -2.11
C SER A 33 13.44 -9.81 -1.53
N ALA A 34 12.60 -9.43 -0.56
CA ALA A 34 11.60 -10.32 0.06
C ALA A 34 10.17 -9.89 -0.36
N CYS A 35 9.26 -9.69 0.57
CA CYS A 35 7.87 -9.28 0.27
C CYS A 35 7.75 -8.01 -0.58
N SER A 36 8.77 -7.15 -0.59
CA SER A 36 8.80 -5.95 -1.44
C SER A 36 9.34 -6.20 -2.86
N SER A 37 9.69 -7.43 -3.22
CA SER A 37 10.21 -7.77 -4.56
C SER A 37 9.13 -7.92 -5.62
N HIS A 38 7.85 -7.95 -5.23
CA HIS A 38 6.75 -8.07 -6.18
C HIS A 38 6.79 -6.95 -7.22
N ALA A 39 6.65 -7.32 -8.47
CA ALA A 39 6.67 -6.38 -9.60
C ALA A 39 5.57 -5.31 -9.45
N TYR A 40 4.41 -5.73 -8.93
CA TYR A 40 3.27 -4.85 -8.68
C TYR A 40 2.63 -5.17 -7.32
N ALA A 41 2.47 -4.16 -6.50
CA ALA A 41 1.61 -4.18 -5.33
C ALA A 41 0.36 -3.37 -5.61
N ILE A 42 -0.78 -3.87 -5.16
CA ILE A 42 -2.05 -3.17 -5.26
C ILE A 42 -2.19 -2.25 -4.06
N ALA A 43 -2.54 -0.99 -4.31
CA ALA A 43 -2.78 0.02 -3.31
C ALA A 43 -4.22 0.52 -3.36
N HIS A 44 -4.94 0.33 -2.27
CA HIS A 44 -6.29 0.86 -2.06
C HIS A 44 -6.59 0.95 -0.56
N PRO A 45 -7.55 1.80 -0.10
CA PRO A 45 -7.97 1.79 1.29
C PRO A 45 -8.63 0.45 1.63
N HIS A 46 -8.43 -0.04 2.84
CA HIS A 46 -9.11 -1.26 3.29
C HIS A 46 -10.60 -0.97 3.54
N ILE A 47 -11.47 -1.71 2.88
CA ILE A 47 -12.93 -1.57 2.97
C ILE A 47 -13.62 -2.77 3.64
N GLY A 48 -12.83 -3.74 4.13
CA GLY A 48 -13.31 -4.95 4.79
C GLY A 48 -13.70 -4.72 6.26
N ARG A 49 -13.93 -5.82 6.96
CA ARG A 49 -14.15 -5.81 8.40
C ARG A 49 -12.83 -5.53 9.13
N GLY A 50 -12.89 -4.73 10.19
CA GLY A 50 -11.73 -4.43 11.02
C GLY A 50 -12.09 -3.49 12.17
N SER A 51 -11.16 -3.27 13.08
CA SER A 51 -11.37 -2.26 14.11
C SER A 51 -11.41 -0.86 13.48
N PRO A 52 -12.19 0.08 14.04
CA PRO A 52 -12.24 1.46 13.52
C PRO A 52 -10.86 2.11 13.42
N ARG A 53 -9.95 1.77 14.34
CA ARG A 53 -8.56 2.27 14.31
C ARG A 53 -7.78 1.76 13.08
N LEU A 54 -7.90 0.47 12.78
CA LEU A 54 -7.23 -0.13 11.62
C LEU A 54 -7.76 0.47 10.31
N LEU A 55 -9.06 0.60 10.18
CA LEU A 55 -9.71 1.14 8.98
C LEU A 55 -9.30 2.60 8.75
N ARG A 56 -9.28 3.44 9.80
CA ARG A 56 -8.78 4.81 9.72
C ARG A 56 -7.29 4.86 9.36
N LEU A 57 -6.47 4.01 9.98
CA LEU A 57 -5.03 3.96 9.71
C LEU A 57 -4.76 3.59 8.26
N THR A 58 -5.43 2.57 7.71
CA THR A 58 -5.24 2.15 6.31
C THR A 58 -5.69 3.22 5.31
N ARG A 59 -6.76 3.97 5.61
CA ARG A 59 -7.19 5.12 4.79
C ARG A 59 -6.12 6.22 4.78
N ILE A 60 -5.62 6.60 5.95
CA ILE A 60 -4.56 7.62 6.07
C ILE A 60 -3.29 7.14 5.34
N ALA A 61 -2.90 5.88 5.57
CA ALA A 61 -1.73 5.29 4.91
C ALA A 61 -1.87 5.28 3.38
N PHE A 62 -3.06 4.99 2.85
CA PHE A 62 -3.35 5.07 1.42
C PHE A 62 -3.16 6.49 0.87
N LEU A 63 -3.73 7.51 1.53
CA LEU A 63 -3.59 8.90 1.12
C LEU A 63 -2.13 9.39 1.17
N MET A 64 -1.39 8.98 2.21
CA MET A 64 0.03 9.29 2.32
C MET A 64 0.86 8.60 1.23
N ALA A 65 0.55 7.34 0.91
CA ALA A 65 1.22 6.59 -0.15
C ALA A 65 0.98 7.22 -1.52
N GLU A 66 -0.27 7.59 -1.84
CA GLU A 66 -0.61 8.29 -3.08
C GLU A 66 0.15 9.62 -3.19
N ALA A 67 0.17 10.43 -2.14
CA ALA A 67 0.91 11.69 -2.12
C ALA A 67 2.43 11.48 -2.27
N ARG A 68 2.97 10.44 -1.66
CA ARG A 68 4.41 10.14 -1.68
C ARG A 68 4.89 9.63 -3.04
N TRP A 69 4.15 8.71 -3.62
CA TRP A 69 4.55 7.98 -4.83
C TRP A 69 3.75 8.36 -6.07
N GLY A 70 3.12 9.54 -6.10
CA GLY A 70 2.25 9.99 -7.19
C GLY A 70 2.84 9.82 -8.59
N LYS A 71 4.17 10.03 -8.76
CA LYS A 71 4.87 9.81 -10.04
C LYS A 71 5.01 8.34 -10.44
N GLN A 72 4.94 7.42 -9.48
CA GLN A 72 5.03 5.97 -9.67
C GLN A 72 3.68 5.29 -9.48
N TRP A 73 2.66 6.06 -9.12
CA TRP A 73 1.30 5.64 -8.83
C TRP A 73 0.58 5.36 -10.13
N ASN A 74 0.52 4.10 -10.52
CA ASN A 74 -0.19 3.71 -11.74
C ASN A 74 -1.68 3.55 -11.41
N GLN A 75 -2.40 4.67 -11.47
CA GLN A 75 -3.83 4.73 -11.15
C GLN A 75 -4.65 4.18 -12.31
N HIS A 76 -5.33 3.06 -12.09
CA HIS A 76 -6.25 2.43 -13.03
C HIS A 76 -7.55 1.96 -12.37
N GLY A 77 -7.73 2.31 -11.10
CA GLY A 77 -8.82 1.83 -10.28
C GLY A 77 -8.66 0.37 -9.85
N ILE A 78 -9.34 -0.01 -8.80
CA ILE A 78 -9.39 -1.39 -8.30
C ILE A 78 -10.87 -1.78 -8.12
N PHE A 79 -11.24 -2.94 -8.62
CA PHE A 79 -12.55 -3.52 -8.39
C PHE A 79 -12.45 -4.67 -7.40
N GLN A 80 -13.21 -4.57 -6.31
CA GLN A 80 -13.32 -5.63 -5.33
C GLN A 80 -14.71 -6.27 -5.44
N PRO A 81 -14.82 -7.47 -6.01
CA PRO A 81 -16.10 -8.12 -6.21
C PRO A 81 -16.73 -8.55 -4.88
N THR A 82 -18.06 -8.50 -4.82
CA THR A 82 -18.83 -9.09 -3.71
C THR A 82 -18.67 -10.62 -3.75
N LYS A 83 -18.60 -11.26 -2.58
CA LYS A 83 -18.56 -12.73 -2.51
C LYS A 83 -19.80 -13.33 -3.17
N LYS A 84 -19.61 -14.43 -3.89
CA LYS A 84 -20.69 -15.08 -4.66
C LYS A 84 -21.89 -15.55 -3.84
N ASP A 85 -21.66 -15.83 -2.56
CA ASP A 85 -22.66 -16.29 -1.60
C ASP A 85 -23.39 -15.16 -0.87
N LYS A 86 -23.00 -13.89 -1.12
CA LYS A 86 -23.61 -12.72 -0.49
C LYS A 86 -24.44 -11.93 -1.48
N ALA A 87 -25.72 -11.69 -1.15
CA ALA A 87 -26.56 -10.78 -1.91
C ALA A 87 -25.94 -9.37 -1.94
N PHE A 88 -26.03 -8.71 -3.08
CA PHE A 88 -25.59 -7.33 -3.24
C PHE A 88 -26.67 -6.39 -2.71
N ASP A 89 -26.34 -5.65 -1.66
CA ASP A 89 -27.14 -4.56 -1.11
C ASP A 89 -26.38 -3.25 -1.25
N ARG A 90 -26.82 -2.42 -2.19
CA ARG A 90 -26.19 -1.12 -2.50
C ARG A 90 -26.26 -0.16 -1.32
N GLU A 91 -27.41 -0.09 -0.63
CA GLU A 91 -27.61 0.87 0.46
C GLU A 91 -26.77 0.50 1.67
N GLU A 92 -26.77 -0.78 2.05
CA GLU A 92 -25.92 -1.28 3.14
C GLU A 92 -24.45 -0.98 2.84
N LEU A 93 -24.01 -1.28 1.61
CA LEU A 93 -22.63 -1.08 1.22
C LEU A 93 -22.25 0.41 1.18
N GLN A 94 -23.15 1.27 0.66
CA GLN A 94 -22.94 2.71 0.66
C GLN A 94 -22.83 3.28 2.09
N LYS A 95 -23.71 2.86 2.99
CA LYS A 95 -23.65 3.24 4.43
C LYS A 95 -22.33 2.77 5.07
N HIS A 96 -21.90 1.56 4.73
CA HIS A 96 -20.62 1.04 5.23
C HIS A 96 -19.44 1.90 4.75
N LEU A 97 -19.37 2.23 3.46
CA LEU A 97 -18.31 3.06 2.91
C LEU A 97 -18.30 4.48 3.53
N GLN A 98 -19.48 5.08 3.73
CA GLN A 98 -19.62 6.38 4.41
C GLN A 98 -19.12 6.32 5.86
N ALA A 99 -19.43 5.24 6.59
CA ALA A 99 -18.94 5.03 7.95
C ALA A 99 -17.39 4.90 8.02
N LEU A 100 -16.74 4.60 6.91
CA LEU A 100 -15.28 4.57 6.75
C LEU A 100 -14.71 5.93 6.27
N ASP A 101 -15.53 6.97 6.16
CA ASP A 101 -15.19 8.26 5.55
C ASP A 101 -14.66 8.11 4.09
N LEU A 102 -15.17 7.16 3.34
CA LEU A 102 -14.84 6.96 1.94
C LEU A 102 -15.96 7.56 1.08
N ASP A 103 -15.65 8.65 0.41
CA ASP A 103 -16.56 9.26 -0.57
C ASP A 103 -16.58 8.47 -1.90
N ASN A 104 -17.47 8.84 -2.81
CA ASN A 104 -17.63 8.16 -4.10
C ASN A 104 -16.38 8.27 -5.01
N ASN A 105 -15.48 9.23 -4.75
CA ASN A 105 -14.20 9.35 -5.45
C ASN A 105 -13.17 8.35 -4.92
N MET A 106 -13.35 7.87 -3.70
CA MET A 106 -12.48 6.87 -3.09
C MET A 106 -13.03 5.46 -3.24
N ALA A 107 -14.35 5.27 -3.01
CA ALA A 107 -15.00 3.97 -3.11
C ALA A 107 -16.50 4.13 -3.40
N ARG A 108 -17.04 3.34 -4.30
CA ARG A 108 -18.49 3.32 -4.59
C ARG A 108 -18.99 1.93 -4.94
N PRO A 109 -20.22 1.57 -4.54
CA PRO A 109 -20.84 0.32 -4.96
C PRO A 109 -21.13 0.33 -6.47
N LEU A 110 -20.90 -0.80 -7.11
CA LEU A 110 -21.38 -1.08 -8.48
C LEU A 110 -22.22 -2.34 -8.45
N ASP A 111 -23.41 -2.30 -9.05
CA ASP A 111 -24.13 -3.53 -9.38
C ASP A 111 -23.50 -4.23 -10.61
N ALA A 112 -24.00 -5.43 -10.93
CA ALA A 112 -23.43 -6.22 -12.01
C ALA A 112 -23.57 -5.54 -13.39
N GLY A 113 -24.65 -4.76 -13.62
CA GLY A 113 -24.86 -4.03 -14.85
C GLY A 113 -23.87 -2.88 -15.02
N GLU A 114 -23.69 -2.09 -13.96
CA GLU A 114 -22.71 -0.99 -13.94
C GLU A 114 -21.27 -1.51 -14.06
N ALA A 115 -20.94 -2.60 -13.36
CA ALA A 115 -19.61 -3.21 -13.45
C ALA A 115 -19.34 -3.79 -14.84
N ARG A 116 -20.35 -4.35 -15.51
CA ARG A 116 -20.24 -4.79 -16.90
C ARG A 116 -19.95 -3.63 -17.85
N ILE A 117 -20.67 -2.51 -17.71
CA ILE A 117 -20.47 -1.34 -18.56
C ILE A 117 -19.09 -0.71 -18.32
N LEU A 118 -18.69 -0.54 -17.05
CA LEU A 118 -17.46 0.15 -16.69
C LEU A 118 -16.20 -0.71 -16.87
N LEU A 119 -16.29 -2.01 -16.56
CA LEU A 119 -15.13 -2.89 -16.39
C LEU A 119 -15.17 -4.15 -17.25
N GLY A 120 -16.29 -4.44 -17.91
CA GLY A 120 -16.52 -5.71 -18.62
C GLY A 120 -16.72 -6.91 -17.69
N VAL A 121 -17.04 -6.70 -16.40
CA VAL A 121 -17.19 -7.75 -15.38
C VAL A 121 -18.65 -7.88 -14.96
N GLU A 122 -19.26 -9.06 -15.13
CA GLU A 122 -20.64 -9.33 -14.74
C GLU A 122 -20.76 -9.74 -13.26
N GLN A 123 -20.29 -8.89 -12.36
CA GLN A 123 -20.35 -9.12 -10.92
C GLN A 123 -20.47 -7.80 -10.17
N SER A 124 -21.34 -7.75 -9.16
CA SER A 124 -21.42 -6.60 -8.26
C SER A 124 -20.21 -6.50 -7.34
N GLY A 125 -19.91 -5.30 -6.85
CA GLY A 125 -18.77 -5.09 -5.97
C GLY A 125 -18.56 -3.64 -5.58
N VAL A 126 -17.35 -3.33 -5.15
CA VAL A 126 -16.91 -1.96 -4.86
C VAL A 126 -15.85 -1.54 -5.87
N TRP A 127 -16.08 -0.42 -6.50
CA TRP A 127 -15.11 0.26 -7.34
C TRP A 127 -14.35 1.30 -6.53
N LEU A 128 -13.02 1.25 -6.60
CA LEU A 128 -12.10 2.17 -5.94
C LEU A 128 -11.34 2.95 -7.01
N PRO A 129 -11.87 4.10 -7.46
CA PRO A 129 -11.32 4.86 -8.61
C PRO A 129 -9.88 5.30 -8.44
N ARG A 130 -9.45 5.60 -7.21
CA ARG A 130 -8.09 6.01 -6.87
C ARG A 130 -7.15 4.84 -6.60
N GLY A 131 -7.66 3.60 -6.62
CA GLY A 131 -6.85 2.40 -6.50
C GLY A 131 -5.80 2.31 -7.61
N ALA A 132 -4.62 1.83 -7.27
CA ALA A 132 -3.48 1.84 -8.16
C ALA A 132 -2.59 0.62 -7.98
N SER A 133 -1.66 0.43 -8.90
CA SER A 133 -0.53 -0.46 -8.71
C SER A 133 0.78 0.32 -8.59
N LEU A 134 1.73 -0.25 -7.88
CA LEU A 134 3.02 0.33 -7.56
C LEU A 134 4.10 -0.76 -7.53
N SER A 135 5.24 -0.52 -8.15
CA SER A 135 6.41 -1.39 -7.97
C SER A 135 7.10 -1.06 -6.65
N LEU A 136 6.93 -1.93 -5.65
CA LEU A 136 7.56 -1.74 -4.34
C LEU A 136 9.09 -1.82 -4.42
N ALA A 137 9.61 -2.70 -5.28
CA ALA A 137 11.04 -2.82 -5.50
C ALA A 137 11.63 -1.50 -6.05
N LYS A 138 10.98 -0.92 -7.07
CA LYS A 138 11.40 0.37 -7.61
C LYS A 138 11.29 1.47 -6.56
N ALA A 139 10.17 1.55 -5.83
CA ALA A 139 9.97 2.55 -4.80
C ALA A 139 11.02 2.45 -3.69
N ALA A 140 11.33 1.25 -3.19
CA ALA A 140 12.36 1.05 -2.16
C ALA A 140 13.76 1.43 -2.66
N ASN A 141 14.11 1.05 -3.88
CA ASN A 141 15.41 1.41 -4.47
C ASN A 141 15.55 2.93 -4.65
N ASP A 142 14.50 3.61 -5.12
CA ASP A 142 14.52 5.07 -5.29
C ASP A 142 14.69 5.80 -3.94
N LEU A 143 14.09 5.27 -2.86
CA LEU A 143 14.23 5.81 -1.51
C LEU A 143 15.64 5.62 -0.92
N LEU A 144 16.32 4.55 -1.31
CA LEU A 144 17.66 4.19 -0.83
C LEU A 144 18.77 4.58 -1.79
N GLN A 145 18.53 5.54 -2.69
CA GLN A 145 19.59 6.08 -3.55
C GLN A 145 20.74 6.61 -2.71
N LYS A 146 21.94 6.61 -3.32
CA LYS A 146 23.20 7.03 -2.64
C LYS A 146 23.04 8.33 -1.87
N HIS A 147 23.19 8.25 -0.58
CA HIS A 147 23.16 9.39 0.33
C HIS A 147 24.40 9.35 1.22
N LYS A 148 25.05 10.51 1.45
CA LYS A 148 26.32 10.59 2.22
C LYS A 148 26.22 10.04 3.66
N ARG A 149 25.01 10.01 4.22
CA ARG A 149 24.72 9.56 5.59
C ARG A 149 24.04 8.18 5.63
N LEU A 150 23.99 7.47 4.51
CA LEU A 150 23.43 6.12 4.42
C LEU A 150 24.55 5.11 4.24
N THR A 151 24.58 4.12 5.12
CA THR A 151 25.43 2.93 5.01
C THR A 151 24.54 1.69 4.95
N CYS A 152 24.78 0.81 4.00
CA CYS A 152 24.04 -0.43 3.86
C CYS A 152 24.97 -1.63 3.96
N PHE A 153 24.60 -2.62 4.76
CA PHE A 153 25.26 -3.91 4.88
C PHE A 153 24.31 -4.99 4.34
N TRP A 154 24.72 -5.64 3.27
CA TRP A 154 23.97 -6.67 2.60
C TRP A 154 24.51 -8.06 2.94
N SER A 155 23.65 -9.08 2.80
CA SER A 155 23.97 -10.48 3.12
C SER A 155 24.41 -10.67 4.59
N VAL A 156 23.85 -9.86 5.51
CA VAL A 156 24.16 -9.90 6.93
C VAL A 156 22.95 -10.35 7.71
N HIS A 157 23.06 -11.50 8.38
CA HIS A 157 22.04 -12.02 9.26
C HIS A 157 22.23 -11.50 10.69
N ILE A 158 21.17 -10.93 11.25
CA ILE A 158 21.14 -10.53 12.67
C ILE A 158 20.57 -11.70 13.48
N SER A 159 21.40 -12.30 14.33
CA SER A 159 20.98 -13.41 15.19
C SER A 159 20.44 -12.95 16.54
N ARG A 160 20.90 -11.81 17.05
CA ARG A 160 20.52 -11.29 18.37
C ARG A 160 20.65 -9.77 18.43
N LEU A 161 19.76 -9.14 19.19
CA LEU A 161 19.86 -7.74 19.62
C LEU A 161 20.06 -7.73 21.14
N GLU A 162 21.06 -6.99 21.59
CA GLU A 162 21.32 -6.74 23.00
C GLU A 162 21.08 -5.25 23.28
N ALA A 163 20.33 -4.95 24.33
CA ALA A 163 20.19 -3.59 24.83
C ALA A 163 21.42 -3.31 25.73
N ASN A 164 22.07 -2.19 25.49
CA ASN A 164 23.10 -1.66 26.38
C ASN A 164 22.45 -0.85 27.51
#